data_64868a606914a902508baaa534913c61
#
_entry.id   64868a606914a902508baaa534913c61
#
_cell.length_a   1.000
_cell.length_b   1.000
_cell.length_c   1.000
_cell.angle_alpha   90.00
_cell.angle_beta   90.00
_cell.angle_gamma   90.00
#
_symmetry.space_group_name_H-M   'P 1'
#
loop_
_entity.id
_entity.type
_entity.pdbx_description
1 polymer ?
#
loop_
_entity_poly.entity_id
_entity_poly.type
_entity_poly.pdbx_seq_one_letter_code
_entity_poly.pdbx_strand_id
1 'polypeptide(L)'
;MNQGKTENRIPFVTKPVSRIFFGTAIDPLLAGQDQDELLDAVIESGINTLDMARNYQKAETVVGRWMKKRGCRDQLVLLSKCGHPTAFGRKRVSERDIREDYEKTAEALGTSYIDIYLLHRDDPDVPVGEIVELFNAMHQEGKIGAFGGSNWTYQRISEANAYAKAHDLIPFSVSSPNFGLAEQVEDLWGGGCVSISGPEQAEARAWYRKENMPIVAYSSLGRGLFSGRVTYQERDKASKVMDKFAMKGYACPQNFERLRRCEILAEKKGVSVSQIALRWIFTQDLNTYAVIGTGNPSRMTQNLNAQSIPMTKEEAEYLNLEREELP
;
A
#
# COMPACT_ATOMS: atom_id res chain seq x y z
N MET A 1 25.40 -4.64 -20.13
CA MET A 1 25.02 -5.89 -19.48
C MET A 1 23.53 -5.78 -19.15
N ASN A 2 22.70 -6.60 -19.81
CA ASN A 2 21.26 -6.64 -19.54
C ASN A 2 21.06 -7.18 -18.12
N GLN A 3 20.79 -6.29 -17.15
CA GLN A 3 20.15 -6.70 -15.91
C GLN A 3 18.72 -7.14 -16.28
N GLY A 4 18.50 -8.45 -16.27
CA GLY A 4 17.19 -9.02 -16.51
C GLY A 4 16.16 -8.31 -15.65
N LYS A 5 15.06 -7.88 -16.25
CA LYS A 5 13.86 -7.44 -15.53
C LYS A 5 13.47 -8.61 -14.61
N THR A 6 13.83 -8.53 -13.34
CA THR A 6 13.28 -9.43 -12.34
C THR A 6 11.77 -9.20 -12.39
N GLU A 7 11.03 -10.20 -12.83
CA GLU A 7 9.56 -10.16 -12.78
C GLU A 7 9.15 -9.81 -11.35
N ASN A 8 8.33 -8.77 -11.19
CA ASN A 8 7.82 -8.37 -9.89
C ASN A 8 6.91 -9.50 -9.38
N ARG A 9 7.39 -10.22 -8.38
CA ARG A 9 6.68 -11.37 -7.80
C ARG A 9 6.54 -11.20 -6.29
N ILE A 10 5.37 -11.49 -5.79
CA ILE A 10 5.10 -11.72 -4.37
C ILE A 10 5.00 -13.23 -4.17
N PRO A 11 5.70 -13.82 -3.20
CA PRO A 11 5.60 -15.26 -2.93
C PRO A 11 4.14 -15.69 -2.77
N PHE A 12 3.80 -16.88 -3.29
CA PHE A 12 2.44 -17.46 -3.28
C PHE A 12 1.38 -16.69 -4.10
N VAL A 13 1.79 -15.70 -4.90
CA VAL A 13 0.95 -15.10 -5.94
C VAL A 13 1.39 -15.67 -7.28
N THR A 14 0.49 -16.34 -7.99
CA THR A 14 0.82 -17.06 -9.23
C THR A 14 0.96 -16.14 -10.44
N LYS A 15 0.38 -14.94 -10.38
CA LYS A 15 0.38 -13.94 -11.45
C LYS A 15 1.51 -12.94 -11.27
N PRO A 16 2.00 -12.31 -12.36
CA PRO A 16 2.84 -11.12 -12.25
C PRO A 16 2.13 -10.03 -11.47
N VAL A 17 2.87 -9.25 -10.67
CA VAL A 17 2.32 -8.20 -9.83
C VAL A 17 2.82 -6.85 -10.31
N SER A 18 1.92 -5.91 -10.61
CA SER A 18 2.32 -4.54 -10.97
C SER A 18 3.00 -3.83 -9.79
N ARG A 19 4.05 -3.05 -10.04
CA ARG A 19 4.76 -2.30 -8.96
C ARG A 19 3.93 -1.18 -8.34
N ILE A 20 2.90 -0.75 -9.04
CA ILE A 20 1.90 0.19 -8.55
C ILE A 20 0.59 -0.56 -8.41
N PHE A 21 -0.02 -0.45 -7.24
CA PHE A 21 -1.33 -1.00 -6.92
C PHE A 21 -2.35 0.12 -7.03
N PHE A 22 -3.50 -0.15 -7.61
CA PHE A 22 -4.61 0.78 -7.56
C PHE A 22 -5.35 0.66 -6.23
N GLY A 23 -5.24 1.71 -5.41
CA GLY A 23 -5.94 1.82 -4.14
C GLY A 23 -7.41 2.22 -4.34
N THR A 24 -8.32 1.39 -3.89
CA THR A 24 -9.77 1.58 -4.08
C THR A 24 -10.44 2.42 -3.00
N ALA A 25 -9.70 2.89 -1.98
CA ALA A 25 -10.23 3.78 -0.94
C ALA A 25 -10.36 5.23 -1.45
N ILE A 26 -11.15 5.41 -2.52
CA ILE A 26 -11.49 6.71 -3.13
C ILE A 26 -13.01 6.93 -3.09
N ASP A 27 -13.43 8.17 -2.92
CA ASP A 27 -14.83 8.52 -2.66
C ASP A 27 -15.86 7.86 -3.58
N PRO A 28 -15.72 7.84 -4.92
CA PRO A 28 -16.70 7.22 -5.79
C PRO A 28 -16.89 5.71 -5.52
N LEU A 29 -15.78 4.98 -5.30
CA LEU A 29 -15.84 3.53 -5.02
C LEU A 29 -16.37 3.25 -3.62
N LEU A 30 -15.97 4.06 -2.63
CA LEU A 30 -16.49 3.95 -1.26
C LEU A 30 -17.99 4.21 -1.22
N ALA A 31 -18.50 5.18 -2.00
CA ALA A 31 -19.91 5.49 -2.12
C ALA A 31 -20.71 4.43 -2.91
N GLY A 32 -20.06 3.47 -3.55
CA GLY A 32 -20.73 2.42 -4.35
C GLY A 32 -21.08 2.84 -5.77
N GLN A 33 -20.52 3.94 -6.26
CA GLN A 33 -20.72 4.42 -7.62
C GLN A 33 -19.93 3.56 -8.61
N ASP A 34 -20.56 3.18 -9.71
CA ASP A 34 -19.86 2.45 -10.77
C ASP A 34 -18.80 3.34 -11.41
N GLN A 35 -17.61 2.78 -11.57
CA GLN A 35 -16.42 3.45 -12.08
C GLN A 35 -15.77 2.60 -13.18
N ASP A 36 -16.60 2.09 -14.10
CA ASP A 36 -16.15 1.18 -15.16
C ASP A 36 -15.02 1.79 -15.99
N GLU A 37 -15.19 3.03 -16.46
CA GLU A 37 -14.17 3.73 -17.27
C GLU A 37 -12.84 3.92 -16.53
N LEU A 38 -12.90 4.24 -15.23
CA LEU A 38 -11.70 4.37 -14.41
C LEU A 38 -10.99 3.03 -14.25
N LEU A 39 -11.73 1.97 -13.92
CA LEU A 39 -11.18 0.64 -13.71
C LEU A 39 -10.63 0.05 -15.02
N ASP A 40 -11.33 0.24 -16.14
CA ASP A 40 -10.84 -0.14 -17.48
C ASP A 40 -9.52 0.56 -17.78
N ALA A 41 -9.44 1.89 -17.60
CA ALA A 41 -8.22 2.66 -17.85
C ALA A 41 -7.06 2.26 -16.94
N VAL A 42 -7.35 1.88 -15.67
CA VAL A 42 -6.33 1.36 -14.74
C VAL A 42 -5.70 0.08 -15.29
N ILE A 43 -6.53 -0.88 -15.75
CA ILE A 43 -6.03 -2.15 -16.29
C ILE A 43 -5.32 -1.95 -17.63
N GLU A 44 -5.88 -1.15 -18.53
CA GLU A 44 -5.27 -0.81 -19.82
C GLU A 44 -3.90 -0.14 -19.65
N SER A 45 -3.69 0.58 -18.55
CA SER A 45 -2.38 1.17 -18.23
C SER A 45 -1.31 0.16 -17.82
N GLY A 46 -1.68 -1.12 -17.61
CA GLY A 46 -0.78 -2.19 -17.17
C GLY A 46 -0.76 -2.44 -15.67
N ILE A 47 -1.64 -1.79 -14.90
CA ILE A 47 -1.85 -2.10 -13.48
C ILE A 47 -2.83 -3.26 -13.40
N ASN A 48 -2.40 -4.37 -12.83
CA ASN A 48 -3.26 -5.54 -12.64
C ASN A 48 -3.57 -5.83 -11.17
N THR A 49 -3.10 -5.00 -10.25
CA THR A 49 -3.26 -5.23 -8.81
C THR A 49 -4.15 -4.16 -8.17
N LEU A 50 -5.22 -4.61 -7.52
CA LEU A 50 -6.19 -3.75 -6.83
C LEU A 50 -6.04 -3.93 -5.32
N ASP A 51 -5.81 -2.82 -4.60
CA ASP A 51 -5.73 -2.78 -3.13
C ASP A 51 -7.09 -2.39 -2.55
N MET A 52 -7.69 -3.31 -1.82
CA MET A 52 -8.99 -3.22 -1.19
C MET A 52 -8.93 -3.53 0.31
N ALA A 53 -10.03 -3.41 1.00
CA ALA A 53 -10.24 -3.93 2.34
C ALA A 53 -11.72 -4.08 2.65
N ARG A 54 -12.07 -5.05 3.50
CA ARG A 54 -13.46 -5.28 3.94
C ARG A 54 -14.13 -4.02 4.51
N ASN A 55 -13.35 -3.17 5.20
CA ASN A 55 -13.87 -1.93 5.77
C ASN A 55 -13.92 -0.74 4.78
N TYR A 56 -13.55 -0.92 3.49
CA TYR A 56 -13.67 0.12 2.47
C TYR A 56 -15.10 0.19 1.90
N GLN A 57 -16.08 0.21 2.77
CA GLN A 57 -17.51 0.40 2.49
C GLN A 57 -18.01 -0.44 1.30
N LYS A 58 -18.23 0.18 0.13
CA LYS A 58 -18.76 -0.47 -1.08
C LYS A 58 -17.70 -0.79 -2.14
N ALA A 59 -16.42 -0.47 -1.89
CA ALA A 59 -15.38 -0.61 -2.91
C ALA A 59 -15.29 -2.05 -3.47
N GLU A 60 -15.26 -3.08 -2.62
CA GLU A 60 -15.24 -4.48 -3.07
C GLU A 60 -16.46 -4.83 -3.95
N THR A 61 -17.64 -4.35 -3.57
CA THR A 61 -18.86 -4.60 -4.35
C THR A 61 -18.82 -3.96 -5.73
N VAL A 62 -18.28 -2.73 -5.84
CA VAL A 62 -18.11 -2.05 -7.14
C VAL A 62 -17.13 -2.80 -8.01
N VAL A 63 -15.97 -3.17 -7.47
CA VAL A 63 -14.96 -3.95 -8.19
C VAL A 63 -15.53 -5.31 -8.61
N GLY A 64 -16.26 -6.00 -7.75
CA GLY A 64 -16.89 -7.28 -8.08
C GLY A 64 -17.90 -7.19 -9.23
N ARG A 65 -18.76 -6.15 -9.24
CA ARG A 65 -19.69 -5.91 -10.36
C ARG A 65 -18.94 -5.64 -11.67
N TRP A 66 -17.92 -4.80 -11.63
CA TRP A 66 -17.08 -4.50 -12.78
C TRP A 66 -16.35 -5.75 -13.29
N MET A 67 -15.71 -6.52 -12.42
CA MET A 67 -15.01 -7.76 -12.79
C MET A 67 -15.96 -8.76 -13.48
N LYS A 68 -17.17 -8.93 -12.93
CA LYS A 68 -18.18 -9.80 -13.51
C LYS A 68 -18.61 -9.32 -14.91
N LYS A 69 -18.82 -8.01 -15.07
CA LYS A 69 -19.20 -7.39 -16.34
C LYS A 69 -18.13 -7.55 -17.42
N ARG A 70 -16.84 -7.48 -17.04
CA ARG A 70 -15.69 -7.58 -17.95
C ARG A 70 -15.17 -9.01 -18.14
N GLY A 71 -15.49 -9.95 -17.26
CA GLY A 71 -14.94 -11.30 -17.27
C GLY A 71 -13.43 -11.34 -17.06
N CYS A 72 -12.88 -10.41 -16.25
CA CYS A 72 -11.44 -10.15 -16.17
C CYS A 72 -10.74 -10.66 -14.90
N ARG A 73 -11.43 -11.45 -14.04
CA ARG A 73 -10.86 -11.93 -12.75
C ARG A 73 -9.49 -12.57 -12.89
N ASP A 74 -9.28 -13.35 -13.93
CA ASP A 74 -8.02 -14.10 -14.12
C ASP A 74 -6.83 -13.21 -14.47
N GLN A 75 -7.09 -12.00 -14.93
CA GLN A 75 -6.05 -11.02 -15.26
C GLN A 75 -5.61 -10.20 -14.03
N LEU A 76 -6.36 -10.28 -12.93
CA LEU A 76 -6.20 -9.40 -11.76
C LEU A 76 -5.54 -10.11 -10.58
N VAL A 77 -4.73 -9.37 -9.87
CA VAL A 77 -4.27 -9.68 -8.52
C VAL A 77 -5.12 -8.87 -7.54
N LEU A 78 -5.90 -9.55 -6.73
CA LEU A 78 -6.75 -8.93 -5.73
C LEU A 78 -6.07 -8.97 -4.37
N LEU A 79 -5.81 -7.80 -3.80
CA LEU A 79 -5.42 -7.66 -2.41
C LEU A 79 -6.63 -7.16 -1.62
N SER A 80 -7.03 -7.89 -0.58
CA SER A 80 -8.00 -7.40 0.40
C SER A 80 -7.53 -7.63 1.83
N LYS A 81 -8.23 -7.03 2.79
CA LYS A 81 -7.84 -7.01 4.19
C LYS A 81 -9.05 -7.28 5.10
N CYS A 82 -8.81 -8.08 6.16
CA CYS A 82 -9.76 -8.43 7.21
C CYS A 82 -9.33 -7.88 8.58
N GLY A 83 -10.14 -8.12 9.59
CA GLY A 83 -9.76 -7.88 10.98
C GLY A 83 -9.64 -6.39 11.35
N HIS A 84 -10.33 -5.48 10.62
CA HIS A 84 -10.37 -4.08 11.02
C HIS A 84 -11.23 -3.93 12.29
N PRO A 85 -10.78 -3.20 13.33
CA PRO A 85 -11.56 -2.96 14.53
C PRO A 85 -12.94 -2.37 14.22
N THR A 86 -13.91 -2.64 15.08
CA THR A 86 -15.22 -1.97 14.99
C THR A 86 -15.10 -0.49 15.30
N ALA A 87 -16.15 0.29 14.98
CA ALA A 87 -16.21 1.71 15.33
C ALA A 87 -16.10 2.00 16.85
N PHE A 88 -16.38 0.99 17.67
CA PHE A 88 -16.26 1.06 19.13
C PHE A 88 -14.93 0.48 19.65
N GLY A 89 -13.96 0.23 18.78
CA GLY A 89 -12.62 -0.21 19.15
C GLY A 89 -12.48 -1.71 19.46
N ARG A 90 -13.53 -2.56 19.29
CA ARG A 90 -13.39 -4.02 19.45
C ARG A 90 -12.46 -4.54 18.35
N LYS A 91 -11.37 -5.18 18.74
CA LYS A 91 -10.46 -5.88 17.84
C LYS A 91 -11.16 -7.10 17.22
N ARG A 92 -10.80 -7.45 15.99
CA ARG A 92 -11.47 -8.48 15.19
C ARG A 92 -10.46 -9.44 14.56
N VAL A 93 -9.55 -9.98 15.39
CA VAL A 93 -8.46 -10.87 14.96
C VAL A 93 -8.74 -12.35 15.34
N SER A 94 -9.94 -12.67 15.82
CA SER A 94 -10.35 -14.06 16.05
C SER A 94 -10.57 -14.80 14.73
N GLU A 95 -10.42 -16.14 14.73
CA GLU A 95 -10.73 -17.00 13.59
C GLU A 95 -12.13 -16.70 13.03
N ARG A 96 -13.13 -16.60 13.91
CA ARG A 96 -14.51 -16.26 13.51
C ARG A 96 -14.58 -14.95 12.75
N ASP A 97 -13.96 -13.89 13.27
CA ASP A 97 -14.02 -12.56 12.64
C ASP A 97 -13.30 -12.55 11.29
N ILE A 98 -12.15 -13.23 11.18
CA ILE A 98 -11.35 -13.31 9.95
C ILE A 98 -12.11 -14.10 8.87
N ARG A 99 -12.70 -15.25 9.21
CA ARG A 99 -13.49 -16.06 8.27
C ARG A 99 -14.77 -15.33 7.84
N GLU A 100 -15.46 -14.66 8.75
CA GLU A 100 -16.63 -13.84 8.45
C GLU A 100 -16.28 -12.70 7.47
N ASP A 101 -15.15 -12.01 7.67
CA ASP A 101 -14.69 -10.97 6.76
C ASP A 101 -14.32 -11.54 5.39
N TYR A 102 -13.68 -12.72 5.35
CA TYR A 102 -13.39 -13.39 4.08
C TYR A 102 -14.66 -13.75 3.30
N GLU A 103 -15.66 -14.36 3.93
CA GLU A 103 -16.89 -14.74 3.24
C GLU A 103 -17.60 -13.51 2.66
N LYS A 104 -17.66 -12.41 3.41
CA LYS A 104 -18.23 -11.13 2.93
C LYS A 104 -17.42 -10.52 1.79
N THR A 105 -16.10 -10.62 1.82
CA THR A 105 -15.20 -10.15 0.74
C THR A 105 -15.40 -11.01 -0.51
N ALA A 106 -15.42 -12.33 -0.37
CA ALA A 106 -15.63 -13.28 -1.46
C ALA A 106 -16.99 -13.06 -2.16
N GLU A 107 -18.05 -12.88 -1.36
CA GLU A 107 -19.40 -12.54 -1.87
C GLU A 107 -19.39 -11.20 -2.62
N ALA A 108 -18.82 -10.14 -2.02
CA ALA A 108 -18.80 -8.80 -2.61
C ALA A 108 -18.03 -8.76 -3.93
N LEU A 109 -16.91 -9.49 -4.01
CA LEU A 109 -16.06 -9.58 -5.20
C LEU A 109 -16.56 -10.61 -6.23
N GLY A 110 -17.45 -11.53 -5.82
CA GLY A 110 -17.93 -12.62 -6.70
C GLY A 110 -16.84 -13.63 -7.05
N THR A 111 -15.92 -13.90 -6.12
CA THR A 111 -14.80 -14.85 -6.29
C THR A 111 -14.53 -15.60 -5.01
N SER A 112 -14.14 -16.87 -5.12
CA SER A 112 -13.72 -17.71 -3.98
C SER A 112 -12.24 -17.67 -3.67
N TYR A 113 -11.45 -16.86 -4.39
CA TYR A 113 -10.00 -16.79 -4.21
C TYR A 113 -9.52 -15.35 -4.17
N ILE A 114 -8.73 -15.00 -3.15
CA ILE A 114 -8.08 -13.71 -2.98
C ILE A 114 -6.56 -13.91 -3.11
N ASP A 115 -5.93 -13.23 -4.05
CA ASP A 115 -4.50 -13.43 -4.34
C ASP A 115 -3.59 -13.01 -3.18
N ILE A 116 -3.94 -11.91 -2.47
CA ILE A 116 -3.22 -11.43 -1.28
C ILE A 116 -4.24 -11.05 -0.21
N TYR A 117 -4.17 -11.71 0.96
CA TYR A 117 -5.10 -11.45 2.04
C TYR A 117 -4.37 -11.06 3.33
N LEU A 118 -4.64 -9.87 3.86
CA LEU A 118 -3.91 -9.31 4.99
C LEU A 118 -4.80 -9.10 6.21
N LEU A 119 -4.23 -9.25 7.41
CA LEU A 119 -4.80 -8.60 8.58
C LEU A 119 -4.62 -7.08 8.46
N HIS A 120 -5.71 -6.33 8.65
CA HIS A 120 -5.70 -4.87 8.53
C HIS A 120 -5.08 -4.18 9.75
N ARG A 121 -5.21 -4.82 10.92
CA ARG A 121 -4.63 -4.40 12.20
C ARG A 121 -4.13 -5.61 12.97
N ASP A 122 -3.16 -5.41 13.84
CA ASP A 122 -2.71 -6.40 14.80
C ASP A 122 -3.57 -6.39 16.08
N ASP A 123 -3.58 -7.51 16.75
CA ASP A 123 -3.96 -7.64 18.14
C ASP A 123 -2.83 -8.36 18.89
N PRO A 124 -1.94 -7.62 19.59
CA PRO A 124 -0.82 -8.22 20.30
C PRO A 124 -1.23 -9.19 21.42
N ASP A 125 -2.49 -9.15 21.88
CA ASP A 125 -3.01 -10.07 22.88
C ASP A 125 -3.33 -11.46 22.30
N VAL A 126 -3.40 -11.59 20.95
CA VAL A 126 -3.61 -12.86 20.26
C VAL A 126 -2.26 -13.48 19.92
N PRO A 127 -1.98 -14.75 20.32
CA PRO A 127 -0.76 -15.44 19.94
C PRO A 127 -0.58 -15.49 18.43
N VAL A 128 0.63 -15.23 17.92
CA VAL A 128 0.90 -15.27 16.47
C VAL A 128 0.63 -16.64 15.87
N GLY A 129 0.83 -17.70 16.64
CA GLY A 129 0.61 -19.07 16.18
C GLY A 129 -0.82 -19.32 15.71
N GLU A 130 -1.82 -18.86 16.46
CA GLU A 130 -3.22 -18.99 16.08
C GLU A 130 -3.52 -18.30 14.74
N ILE A 131 -2.92 -17.13 14.51
CA ILE A 131 -3.10 -16.38 13.29
C ILE A 131 -2.40 -17.06 12.11
N VAL A 132 -1.16 -17.49 12.29
CA VAL A 132 -0.37 -18.20 11.26
C VAL A 132 -1.04 -19.50 10.84
N GLU A 133 -1.51 -20.30 11.80
CA GLU A 133 -2.21 -21.55 11.53
C GLU A 133 -3.50 -21.33 10.77
N LEU A 134 -4.30 -20.32 11.17
CA LEU A 134 -5.54 -19.97 10.49
C LEU A 134 -5.30 -19.57 9.02
N PHE A 135 -4.32 -18.71 8.76
CA PHE A 135 -4.02 -18.29 7.38
C PHE A 135 -3.48 -19.45 6.55
N ASN A 136 -2.68 -20.35 7.14
CA ASN A 136 -2.25 -21.59 6.48
C ASN A 136 -3.44 -22.50 6.15
N ALA A 137 -4.38 -22.68 7.06
CA ALA A 137 -5.60 -23.44 6.80
C ALA A 137 -6.40 -22.84 5.64
N MET A 138 -6.60 -21.52 5.63
CA MET A 138 -7.32 -20.84 4.54
C MET A 138 -6.56 -20.94 3.20
N HIS A 139 -5.23 -20.94 3.21
CA HIS A 139 -4.43 -21.18 2.02
C HIS A 139 -4.59 -22.61 1.51
N GLN A 140 -4.56 -23.61 2.38
CA GLN A 140 -4.80 -25.02 2.03
C GLN A 140 -6.22 -25.28 1.53
N GLU A 141 -7.20 -24.52 2.03
CA GLU A 141 -8.59 -24.52 1.54
C GLU A 141 -8.71 -23.87 0.14
N GLY A 142 -7.63 -23.33 -0.44
CA GLY A 142 -7.64 -22.64 -1.73
C GLY A 142 -8.37 -21.29 -1.73
N LYS A 143 -8.56 -20.68 -0.56
CA LYS A 143 -9.25 -19.40 -0.38
C LYS A 143 -8.36 -18.20 -0.62
N ILE A 144 -7.10 -18.30 -0.22
CA ILE A 144 -6.13 -17.20 -0.28
C ILE A 144 -4.79 -17.67 -0.84
N GLY A 145 -4.07 -16.75 -1.49
CA GLY A 145 -2.69 -16.96 -1.92
C GLY A 145 -1.68 -16.50 -0.88
N ALA A 146 -0.98 -15.40 -1.15
CA ALA A 146 -0.10 -14.73 -0.20
C ALA A 146 -0.88 -14.14 0.98
N PHE A 147 -0.27 -14.11 2.16
CA PHE A 147 -0.87 -13.50 3.34
C PHE A 147 0.17 -12.81 4.23
N GLY A 148 -0.31 -11.95 5.14
CA GLY A 148 0.53 -11.19 6.04
C GLY A 148 -0.23 -10.15 6.82
N GLY A 149 0.46 -9.07 7.23
CA GLY A 149 -0.11 -8.01 8.06
C GLY A 149 0.01 -6.61 7.46
N SER A 150 -1.05 -5.85 7.55
CA SER A 150 -1.02 -4.39 7.41
C SER A 150 -0.95 -3.78 8.81
N ASN A 151 -0.08 -2.78 8.98
CA ASN A 151 0.14 -2.16 10.29
C ASN A 151 0.66 -3.13 11.37
N TRP A 152 1.44 -4.10 10.97
CA TRP A 152 2.20 -4.98 11.86
C TRP A 152 3.62 -4.47 11.98
N THR A 153 4.18 -4.48 13.19
CA THR A 153 5.59 -4.15 13.39
C THR A 153 6.48 -5.26 12.81
N TYR A 154 7.70 -4.92 12.41
CA TYR A 154 8.63 -5.93 11.89
C TYR A 154 8.99 -7.00 12.95
N GLN A 155 8.99 -6.64 14.24
CA GLN A 155 9.19 -7.58 15.34
C GLN A 155 8.06 -8.61 15.38
N ARG A 156 6.82 -8.14 15.26
CA ARG A 156 5.64 -9.01 15.27
C ARG A 156 5.58 -9.93 14.05
N ILE A 157 5.98 -9.43 12.87
CA ILE A 157 6.12 -10.25 11.66
C ILE A 157 7.25 -11.28 11.84
N SER A 158 8.37 -10.90 12.44
CA SER A 158 9.47 -11.83 12.74
C SER A 158 9.04 -12.95 13.67
N GLU A 159 8.24 -12.65 14.71
CA GLU A 159 7.68 -13.62 15.64
C GLU A 159 6.77 -14.61 14.88
N ALA A 160 5.86 -14.10 14.04
CA ALA A 160 4.96 -14.93 13.23
C ALA A 160 5.74 -15.84 12.28
N ASN A 161 6.80 -15.32 11.64
CA ASN A 161 7.61 -16.08 10.69
C ASN A 161 8.53 -17.09 11.39
N ALA A 162 8.99 -16.79 12.61
CA ALA A 162 9.71 -17.76 13.42
C ALA A 162 8.80 -18.92 13.84
N TYR A 163 7.56 -18.64 14.24
CA TYR A 163 6.55 -19.64 14.53
C TYR A 163 6.26 -20.52 13.30
N ALA A 164 5.99 -19.90 12.15
CA ALA A 164 5.73 -20.63 10.90
C ALA A 164 6.87 -21.61 10.56
N LYS A 165 8.11 -21.12 10.65
CA LYS A 165 9.30 -21.94 10.40
C LYS A 165 9.43 -23.13 11.36
N ALA A 166 9.12 -22.93 12.64
CA ALA A 166 9.20 -23.98 13.66
C ALA A 166 8.14 -25.08 13.49
N HIS A 167 7.06 -24.80 12.73
CA HIS A 167 5.93 -25.70 12.52
C HIS A 167 5.75 -26.13 11.05
N ASP A 168 6.75 -25.91 10.19
CA ASP A 168 6.71 -26.20 8.75
C ASP A 168 5.51 -25.59 8.03
N LEU A 169 5.13 -24.35 8.42
CA LEU A 169 4.04 -23.58 7.87
C LEU A 169 4.55 -22.49 6.91
N ILE A 170 3.68 -22.01 6.02
CA ILE A 170 3.93 -20.85 5.16
C ILE A 170 4.06 -19.59 6.04
N PRO A 171 5.15 -18.81 5.92
CA PRO A 171 5.31 -17.58 6.67
C PRO A 171 4.47 -16.42 6.08
N PHE A 172 4.31 -15.37 6.83
CA PHE A 172 3.85 -14.09 6.27
C PHE A 172 4.80 -13.67 5.16
N SER A 173 4.26 -13.48 3.98
CA SER A 173 5.02 -13.27 2.74
C SER A 173 4.87 -11.85 2.18
N VAL A 174 4.06 -11.00 2.81
CA VAL A 174 3.83 -9.62 2.43
C VAL A 174 3.45 -8.77 3.64
N SER A 175 3.92 -7.53 3.67
CA SER A 175 3.59 -6.55 4.71
C SER A 175 3.07 -5.26 4.08
N SER A 176 2.10 -4.61 4.75
CA SER A 176 1.57 -3.32 4.28
C SER A 176 1.64 -2.24 5.37
N PRO A 177 2.81 -1.65 5.60
CA PRO A 177 3.00 -0.48 6.43
C PRO A 177 2.75 0.83 5.65
N ASN A 178 2.66 1.95 6.35
CA ASN A 178 2.87 3.25 5.74
C ASN A 178 4.33 3.38 5.27
N PHE A 179 4.50 3.76 4.01
CA PHE A 179 5.82 4.09 3.47
C PHE A 179 5.73 5.06 2.30
N GLY A 180 6.56 6.08 2.34
CA GLY A 180 6.69 7.10 1.30
C GLY A 180 7.72 8.15 1.70
N LEU A 181 7.91 9.14 0.83
CA LEU A 181 8.80 10.27 1.10
C LEU A 181 8.31 11.14 2.26
N ALA A 182 6.97 11.28 2.43
CA ALA A 182 6.41 11.97 3.58
C ALA A 182 6.54 11.11 4.83
N GLU A 183 7.01 11.71 5.90
CA GLU A 183 7.03 11.13 7.23
C GLU A 183 5.65 11.26 7.89
N GLN A 184 5.12 10.15 8.39
CA GLN A 184 3.88 10.17 9.17
C GLN A 184 4.21 10.57 10.61
N VAL A 185 3.90 11.82 10.97
CA VAL A 185 4.26 12.40 12.28
C VAL A 185 3.27 12.08 13.39
N GLU A 186 2.02 11.73 13.03
CA GLU A 186 0.99 11.30 13.98
C GLU A 186 0.20 10.12 13.43
N ASP A 187 -0.32 9.27 14.31
CA ASP A 187 -1.27 8.23 13.92
C ASP A 187 -2.58 8.84 13.41
N LEU A 188 -3.00 8.42 12.22
CA LEU A 188 -4.13 9.02 11.51
C LEU A 188 -5.49 8.56 12.07
N TRP A 189 -5.56 7.34 12.60
CA TRP A 189 -6.82 6.66 12.90
C TRP A 189 -6.95 6.20 14.35
N GLY A 190 -6.24 6.86 15.28
CA GLY A 190 -6.44 6.65 16.71
C GLY A 190 -5.69 5.48 17.32
N GLY A 191 -4.63 5.05 16.69
CA GLY A 191 -3.72 4.01 17.19
C GLY A 191 -3.58 2.80 16.26
N GLY A 192 -2.41 2.17 16.33
CA GLY A 192 -2.11 0.94 15.61
C GLY A 192 -1.73 1.11 14.13
N CYS A 193 -1.39 2.32 13.68
CA CYS A 193 -0.73 2.52 12.40
C CYS A 193 0.77 2.28 12.53
N VAL A 194 1.34 1.56 11.58
CA VAL A 194 2.79 1.32 11.50
C VAL A 194 3.34 2.03 10.28
N SER A 195 4.29 2.93 10.51
CA SER A 195 5.06 3.60 9.48
C SER A 195 6.51 3.12 9.50
N ILE A 196 7.09 2.98 8.32
CA ILE A 196 8.53 2.75 8.14
C ILE A 196 9.22 3.92 7.43
N SER A 197 8.51 5.07 7.32
CA SER A 197 9.06 6.35 6.83
C SER A 197 9.81 7.09 7.94
N GLY A 198 10.68 8.00 7.56
CA GLY A 198 11.45 8.83 8.49
C GLY A 198 12.71 8.17 9.02
N PRO A 199 13.63 8.98 9.60
CA PRO A 199 14.95 8.51 10.05
C PRO A 199 14.86 7.50 11.19
N GLU A 200 13.90 7.65 12.10
CA GLU A 200 13.76 6.80 13.28
C GLU A 200 13.37 5.35 12.93
N GLN A 201 12.90 5.11 11.70
CA GLN A 201 12.50 3.79 11.21
C GLN A 201 13.62 3.05 10.45
N ALA A 202 14.87 3.47 10.63
CA ALA A 202 16.03 2.89 9.94
C ALA A 202 16.20 1.38 10.25
N GLU A 203 15.97 0.96 11.49
CA GLU A 203 16.04 -0.44 11.92
C GLU A 203 14.95 -1.29 11.24
N ALA A 204 13.71 -0.81 11.21
CA ALA A 204 12.64 -1.49 10.50
C ALA A 204 12.99 -1.67 9.02
N ARG A 205 13.44 -0.60 8.33
CA ARG A 205 13.87 -0.71 6.93
C ARG A 205 15.05 -1.64 6.72
N ALA A 206 16.00 -1.71 7.67
CA ALA A 206 17.12 -2.66 7.61
C ALA A 206 16.61 -4.11 7.68
N TRP A 207 15.65 -4.39 8.53
CA TRP A 207 15.00 -5.69 8.61
C TRP A 207 14.27 -6.04 7.30
N TYR A 208 13.43 -5.14 6.76
CA TYR A 208 12.72 -5.37 5.49
C TYR A 208 13.68 -5.66 4.33
N ARG A 209 14.82 -4.96 4.29
CA ARG A 209 15.88 -5.19 3.29
C ARG A 209 16.50 -6.58 3.45
N LYS A 210 16.88 -6.94 4.68
CA LYS A 210 17.50 -8.23 4.99
C LYS A 210 16.60 -9.41 4.62
N GLU A 211 15.31 -9.32 4.98
CA GLU A 211 14.34 -10.38 4.71
C GLU A 211 13.79 -10.34 3.28
N ASN A 212 14.14 -9.30 2.49
CA ASN A 212 13.56 -9.03 1.16
C ASN A 212 12.02 -9.08 1.17
N MET A 213 11.41 -8.68 2.30
CA MET A 213 9.98 -8.74 2.52
C MET A 213 9.26 -7.79 1.55
N PRO A 214 8.30 -8.28 0.74
CA PRO A 214 7.44 -7.42 -0.08
C PRO A 214 6.67 -6.40 0.77
N ILE A 215 6.82 -5.12 0.43
CA ILE A 215 6.19 -3.99 1.10
C ILE A 215 5.10 -3.42 0.19
N VAL A 216 3.84 -3.55 0.58
CA VAL A 216 2.71 -2.85 -0.06
C VAL A 216 2.51 -1.53 0.67
N ALA A 217 3.17 -0.49 0.18
CA ALA A 217 3.25 0.83 0.82
C ALA A 217 1.94 1.60 0.66
N TYR A 218 1.17 1.79 1.73
CA TYR A 218 0.00 2.66 1.68
C TYR A 218 0.37 4.13 1.93
N SER A 219 -0.51 5.05 1.50
CA SER A 219 -0.30 6.50 1.56
C SER A 219 1.02 6.97 0.90
N SER A 220 1.44 6.32 -0.17
CA SER A 220 2.70 6.54 -0.90
C SER A 220 2.95 8.00 -1.29
N LEU A 221 1.88 8.79 -1.48
CA LEU A 221 1.93 10.24 -1.81
C LEU A 221 1.52 11.15 -0.63
N GLY A 222 1.68 10.66 0.62
CA GLY A 222 1.34 11.45 1.82
C GLY A 222 -0.12 11.89 1.84
N ARG A 223 -1.05 11.02 1.43
CA ARG A 223 -2.50 11.30 1.33
C ARG A 223 -2.83 12.58 0.56
N GLY A 224 -2.08 12.85 -0.50
CA GLY A 224 -2.32 14.00 -1.37
C GLY A 224 -1.33 15.14 -1.21
N LEU A 225 -0.42 15.12 -0.24
CA LEU A 225 0.64 16.11 -0.09
C LEU A 225 1.47 16.24 -1.38
N PHE A 226 1.89 15.10 -1.95
CA PHE A 226 2.66 15.06 -3.20
C PHE A 226 1.78 14.87 -4.46
N SER A 227 0.48 15.20 -4.39
CA SER A 227 -0.43 15.05 -5.54
C SER A 227 -0.28 16.14 -6.60
N GLY A 228 0.55 17.16 -6.37
CA GLY A 228 0.64 18.38 -7.18
C GLY A 228 -0.52 19.35 -7.01
N ARG A 229 -1.48 19.07 -6.09
CA ARG A 229 -2.57 19.99 -5.74
C ARG A 229 -2.22 20.93 -4.58
N VAL A 230 -1.25 20.53 -3.76
CA VAL A 230 -0.64 21.35 -2.72
C VAL A 230 0.70 21.83 -3.26
N THR A 231 1.00 23.12 -3.11
CA THR A 231 2.31 23.69 -3.43
C THR A 231 2.97 24.21 -2.16
N TYR A 232 4.30 24.28 -2.15
CA TYR A 232 5.02 24.85 -1.02
C TYR A 232 4.64 26.31 -0.74
N GLN A 233 4.41 27.09 -1.79
CA GLN A 233 4.00 28.49 -1.67
C GLN A 233 2.62 28.65 -1.03
N GLU A 234 1.73 27.68 -1.26
CA GLU A 234 0.35 27.69 -0.74
C GLU A 234 0.14 26.70 0.43
N ARG A 235 1.22 26.24 1.08
CA ARG A 235 1.16 25.27 2.19
C ARG A 235 0.20 25.66 3.33
N ASP A 236 0.06 26.97 3.58
CA ASP A 236 -0.89 27.48 4.58
C ASP A 236 -2.36 27.20 4.20
N LYS A 237 -2.62 26.91 2.92
CA LYS A 237 -3.94 26.55 2.39
C LYS A 237 -4.08 25.03 2.18
N ALA A 238 -3.13 24.21 2.60
CA ALA A 238 -3.11 22.75 2.38
C ALA A 238 -4.41 22.08 2.87
N SER A 239 -5.03 22.59 3.93
CA SER A 239 -6.32 22.11 4.46
C SER A 239 -7.51 22.23 3.50
N LYS A 240 -7.38 23.02 2.42
CA LYS A 240 -8.40 23.08 1.36
C LYS A 240 -8.34 21.90 0.39
N VAL A 241 -7.21 21.18 0.40
CA VAL A 241 -6.90 20.07 -0.53
C VAL A 241 -6.74 18.76 0.21
N MET A 242 -6.11 18.79 1.36
CA MET A 242 -5.84 17.62 2.22
C MET A 242 -6.97 17.48 3.24
N ASP A 243 -7.45 16.25 3.42
CA ASP A 243 -8.44 15.96 4.46
C ASP A 243 -7.83 16.08 5.87
N LYS A 244 -8.68 16.04 6.90
CA LYS A 244 -8.25 16.18 8.30
C LYS A 244 -7.22 15.14 8.74
N PHE A 245 -7.28 13.93 8.19
CA PHE A 245 -6.33 12.86 8.51
C PHE A 245 -4.98 13.12 7.83
N ALA A 246 -5.00 13.55 6.58
CA ALA A 246 -3.80 13.95 5.86
C ALA A 246 -3.11 15.14 6.54
N MET A 247 -3.88 16.16 6.98
CA MET A 247 -3.35 17.29 7.72
C MET A 247 -2.71 16.84 9.04
N LYS A 248 -3.38 15.97 9.80
CA LYS A 248 -2.87 15.44 11.08
C LYS A 248 -1.56 14.69 10.89
N GLY A 249 -1.49 13.80 9.91
CA GLY A 249 -0.34 12.88 9.76
C GLY A 249 0.82 13.43 8.96
N TYR A 250 0.60 14.43 8.10
CA TYR A 250 1.63 14.82 7.12
C TYR A 250 1.91 16.32 7.04
N ALA A 251 1.04 17.20 7.59
CA ALA A 251 1.24 18.64 7.51
C ALA A 251 2.23 19.13 8.59
N CYS A 252 3.51 18.92 8.36
CA CYS A 252 4.59 19.39 9.21
C CYS A 252 5.66 20.13 8.39
N PRO A 253 6.49 20.99 9.02
CA PRO A 253 7.50 21.77 8.31
C PRO A 253 8.44 20.93 7.46
N GLN A 254 8.89 19.77 7.97
CA GLN A 254 9.80 18.87 7.27
C GLN A 254 9.18 18.28 6.00
N ASN A 255 7.92 17.91 6.04
CA ASN A 255 7.22 17.38 4.87
C ASN A 255 6.92 18.47 3.84
N PHE A 256 6.65 19.71 4.26
CA PHE A 256 6.54 20.84 3.33
C PHE A 256 7.89 21.17 2.70
N GLU A 257 9.00 21.04 3.42
CA GLU A 257 10.33 21.16 2.83
C GLU A 257 10.60 20.05 1.80
N ARG A 258 10.22 18.79 2.10
CA ARG A 258 10.27 17.71 1.11
C ARG A 258 9.44 18.02 -0.13
N LEU A 259 8.25 18.63 0.05
CA LEU A 259 7.40 19.08 -1.07
C LEU A 259 8.13 20.12 -1.92
N ARG A 260 8.73 21.14 -1.32
CA ARG A 260 9.51 22.17 -2.02
C ARG A 260 10.64 21.55 -2.84
N ARG A 261 11.37 20.60 -2.24
CA ARG A 261 12.47 19.90 -2.92
C ARG A 261 11.97 19.02 -4.07
N CYS A 262 10.80 18.39 -3.91
CA CYS A 262 10.12 17.66 -4.98
C CYS A 262 9.72 18.59 -6.14
N GLU A 263 9.21 19.78 -5.86
CA GLU A 263 8.83 20.76 -6.88
C GLU A 263 10.05 21.19 -7.71
N ILE A 264 11.17 21.50 -7.06
CA ILE A 264 12.43 21.88 -7.73
C ILE A 264 12.92 20.74 -8.63
N LEU A 265 12.95 19.52 -8.12
CA LEU A 265 13.44 18.37 -8.90
C LEU A 265 12.47 17.99 -10.03
N ALA A 266 11.17 18.13 -9.80
CA ALA A 266 10.13 17.90 -10.82
C ALA A 266 10.28 18.86 -11.99
N GLU A 267 10.48 20.16 -11.71
CA GLU A 267 10.75 21.18 -12.73
C GLU A 267 12.04 20.88 -13.51
N LYS A 268 13.16 20.59 -12.79
CA LYS A 268 14.47 20.25 -13.42
C LYS A 268 14.35 19.03 -14.36
N LYS A 269 13.49 18.05 -14.04
CA LYS A 269 13.33 16.83 -14.83
C LYS A 269 12.16 16.86 -15.82
N GLY A 270 11.32 17.91 -15.80
CA GLY A 270 10.14 18.01 -16.67
C GLY A 270 9.06 16.97 -16.36
N VAL A 271 8.88 16.61 -15.08
CA VAL A 271 7.91 15.61 -14.61
C VAL A 271 7.04 16.18 -13.47
N SER A 272 6.04 15.43 -13.02
CA SER A 272 5.19 15.88 -11.91
C SER A 272 5.81 15.60 -10.53
N VAL A 273 5.38 16.36 -9.52
CA VAL A 273 5.73 16.15 -8.11
C VAL A 273 5.40 14.73 -7.66
N SER A 274 4.23 14.19 -8.05
CA SER A 274 3.85 12.83 -7.71
C SER A 274 4.78 11.78 -8.30
N GLN A 275 5.26 12.00 -9.51
CA GLN A 275 6.23 11.10 -10.13
C GLN A 275 7.58 11.12 -9.40
N ILE A 276 8.06 12.28 -8.95
CA ILE A 276 9.28 12.39 -8.14
C ILE A 276 9.13 11.65 -6.81
N ALA A 277 8.03 11.89 -6.08
CA ALA A 277 7.78 11.24 -4.80
C ALA A 277 7.66 9.71 -4.94
N LEU A 278 7.01 9.21 -5.99
CA LEU A 278 6.94 7.78 -6.28
C LEU A 278 8.29 7.21 -6.70
N ARG A 279 9.03 7.94 -7.53
CA ARG A 279 10.38 7.49 -7.94
C ARG A 279 11.28 7.33 -6.73
N TRP A 280 11.19 8.23 -5.75
CA TRP A 280 11.93 8.11 -4.51
C TRP A 280 11.67 6.75 -3.81
N ILE A 281 10.41 6.31 -3.72
CA ILE A 281 10.07 5.00 -3.14
C ILE A 281 10.80 3.87 -3.87
N PHE A 282 10.82 3.92 -5.20
CA PHE A 282 11.44 2.87 -6.02
C PHE A 282 12.98 2.95 -6.11
N THR A 283 13.61 4.01 -5.56
CA THR A 283 15.08 4.09 -5.41
C THR A 283 15.55 3.50 -4.10
N GLN A 284 14.65 3.28 -3.14
CA GLN A 284 15.03 2.65 -1.88
C GLN A 284 15.38 1.18 -2.15
N ASP A 285 16.43 0.70 -1.51
CA ASP A 285 16.84 -0.71 -1.58
C ASP A 285 15.89 -1.58 -0.75
N LEU A 286 14.62 -1.62 -1.19
CA LEU A 286 13.51 -2.32 -0.57
C LEU A 286 12.59 -2.93 -1.64
N ASN A 287 12.02 -4.08 -1.36
CA ASN A 287 11.06 -4.74 -2.26
C ASN A 287 9.67 -4.08 -2.15
N THR A 288 9.50 -2.90 -2.74
CA THR A 288 8.38 -2.01 -2.52
C THR A 288 7.38 -2.01 -3.68
N TYR A 289 6.11 -2.04 -3.35
CA TYR A 289 4.95 -1.82 -4.22
C TYR A 289 4.18 -0.62 -3.69
N ALA A 290 3.91 0.39 -4.53
CA ALA A 290 3.27 1.62 -4.09
C ALA A 290 1.75 1.59 -4.32
N VAL A 291 0.96 1.86 -3.28
CA VAL A 291 -0.50 1.99 -3.42
C VAL A 291 -0.87 3.43 -3.75
N ILE A 292 -1.59 3.63 -4.84
CA ILE A 292 -2.04 4.95 -5.31
C ILE A 292 -3.54 4.90 -5.59
N GLY A 293 -4.32 5.76 -4.92
CA GLY A 293 -5.73 5.99 -5.21
C GLY A 293 -5.93 7.31 -5.94
N THR A 294 -6.61 7.28 -7.07
CA THR A 294 -7.04 8.48 -7.81
C THR A 294 -8.30 8.20 -8.61
N GLY A 295 -9.22 9.16 -8.64
CA GLY A 295 -10.37 9.12 -9.55
C GLY A 295 -10.07 9.68 -10.96
N ASN A 296 -8.80 9.95 -11.28
CA ASN A 296 -8.40 10.50 -12.58
C ASN A 296 -7.49 9.51 -13.33
N PRO A 297 -7.97 8.90 -14.44
CA PRO A 297 -7.21 7.92 -15.22
C PRO A 297 -5.87 8.47 -15.75
N SER A 298 -5.85 9.72 -16.22
CA SER A 298 -4.63 10.32 -16.78
C SER A 298 -3.53 10.46 -15.72
N ARG A 299 -3.87 10.77 -14.47
CA ARG A 299 -2.91 10.80 -13.36
C ARG A 299 -2.36 9.41 -13.05
N MET A 300 -3.21 8.39 -13.19
CA MET A 300 -2.77 7.01 -12.96
C MET A 300 -1.71 6.60 -13.98
N THR A 301 -1.97 6.85 -15.26
CA THR A 301 -1.00 6.59 -16.35
C THR A 301 0.30 7.37 -16.16
N GLN A 302 0.21 8.66 -15.79
CA GLN A 302 1.42 9.45 -15.50
C GLN A 302 2.24 8.87 -14.35
N ASN A 303 1.60 8.41 -13.28
CA ASN A 303 2.29 7.85 -12.13
C ASN A 303 3.07 6.56 -12.46
N LEU A 304 2.62 5.76 -13.42
CA LEU A 304 3.36 4.57 -13.89
C LEU A 304 4.74 4.91 -14.42
N ASN A 305 4.87 6.04 -15.10
CA ASN A 305 6.15 6.48 -15.66
C ASN A 305 7.19 6.82 -14.57
N ALA A 306 6.77 6.96 -13.31
CA ALA A 306 7.69 7.19 -12.19
C ALA A 306 8.78 6.12 -12.08
N GLN A 307 8.47 4.87 -12.47
CA GLN A 307 9.41 3.75 -12.37
C GLN A 307 10.65 3.93 -13.26
N SER A 308 10.53 4.63 -14.36
CA SER A 308 11.59 4.83 -15.38
C SER A 308 12.32 6.17 -15.25
N ILE A 309 11.90 7.07 -14.36
CA ILE A 309 12.56 8.36 -14.17
C ILE A 309 13.96 8.12 -13.56
N PRO A 310 15.04 8.62 -14.18
CA PRO A 310 16.35 8.53 -13.56
C PRO A 310 16.39 9.38 -12.29
N MET A 311 16.89 8.80 -11.20
CA MET A 311 17.13 9.48 -9.91
C MET A 311 18.39 8.91 -9.30
N THR A 312 19.32 9.78 -8.97
CA THR A 312 20.59 9.38 -8.31
C THR A 312 20.36 9.19 -6.81
N LYS A 313 21.34 8.58 -6.15
CA LYS A 313 21.32 8.43 -4.69
C LYS A 313 21.33 9.80 -4.01
N GLU A 314 22.13 10.71 -4.51
CA GLU A 314 22.28 12.08 -3.99
C GLU A 314 20.96 12.88 -4.15
N GLU A 315 20.25 12.71 -5.26
CA GLU A 315 18.92 13.30 -5.44
C GLU A 315 17.90 12.71 -4.45
N ALA A 316 17.96 11.41 -4.17
CA ALA A 316 17.08 10.78 -3.19
C ALA A 316 17.39 11.24 -1.76
N GLU A 317 18.66 11.40 -1.40
CA GLU A 317 19.12 11.97 -0.13
C GLU A 317 18.68 13.43 0.04
N TYR A 318 18.78 14.24 -1.03
CA TYR A 318 18.30 15.61 -1.05
C TYR A 318 16.78 15.68 -0.76
N LEU A 319 15.98 14.84 -1.42
CA LEU A 319 14.55 14.78 -1.17
C LEU A 319 14.21 14.37 0.27
N ASN A 320 14.99 13.48 0.86
CA ASN A 320 14.77 12.99 2.23
C ASN A 320 15.38 13.87 3.33
N LEU A 321 15.89 15.05 2.98
CA LEU A 321 16.52 16.02 3.90
C LEU A 321 17.85 15.53 4.52
N GLU A 322 18.47 14.54 3.93
CA GLU A 322 19.79 14.00 4.33
C GLU A 322 20.95 14.80 3.71
N ARG A 323 20.62 15.66 2.76
CA ARG A 323 21.56 16.53 2.03
C ARG A 323 20.92 17.90 1.80
N GLU A 324 21.68 18.98 1.97
CA GLU A 324 21.16 20.35 1.84
C GLU A 324 21.03 20.80 0.39
N GLU A 325 21.98 20.45 -0.46
CA GLU A 325 22.07 20.94 -1.83
C GLU A 325 21.61 19.86 -2.84
N LEU A 326 20.90 20.33 -3.87
CA LEU A 326 20.55 19.50 -5.04
C LEU A 326 21.84 19.29 -5.86
N PRO A 327 22.21 18.05 -6.17
CA PRO A 327 23.38 17.72 -6.97
C PRO A 327 23.26 18.15 -8.45
#